data_564a2931ee73b87f72fcda5031601c8a
#
_entry.id   564a2931ee73b87f72fcda5031601c8a
#
_cell.length_a   1.000
_cell.length_b   1.000
_cell.length_c   1.000
_cell.angle_alpha   90.00
_cell.angle_beta   90.00
_cell.angle_gamma   90.00
#
_symmetry.space_group_name_H-M   'P 1'
#
loop_
_entity.id
_entity.type
_entity.pdbx_description
1 polymer ?
#
loop_
_entity_poly.entity_id
_entity_poly.type
_entity_poly.pdbx_seq_one_letter_code
_entity_poly.pdbx_strand_id
1 'polypeptide(L)'
;VIFILFYNKIFAVTFDETFSRATGLKTGVYNTVIALLTALTIVIGMRIMGTLLISALIIFPALSSMRVCKKFKSVILCSGVLSLCCFFVGMCASYFCDTPTGASVVIVNAAVFLIFWLIEFINSKIKKNNSV
;
A
#
# COMPACT_ATOMS: atom_id res chain seq x y z
N VAL A 1 1.47 15.89 -2.49
CA VAL A 1 1.06 17.25 -2.07
C VAL A 1 -0.45 17.41 -2.20
N ILE A 2 -1.03 17.14 -3.36
CA ILE A 2 -2.49 17.24 -3.58
C ILE A 2 -3.25 16.30 -2.63
N PHE A 3 -2.76 15.08 -2.45
CA PHE A 3 -3.33 14.11 -1.53
C PHE A 3 -3.33 14.61 -0.08
N ILE A 4 -2.24 15.22 0.38
CA ILE A 4 -2.13 15.77 1.73
C ILE A 4 -3.08 16.94 1.95
N LEU A 5 -3.17 17.85 0.99
CA LEU A 5 -4.05 19.02 1.05
C LEU A 5 -5.54 18.65 1.13
N PHE A 6 -5.93 17.65 0.38
CA PHE A 6 -7.33 17.18 0.31
C PHE A 6 -7.58 15.91 1.12
N TYR A 7 -6.65 15.54 1.99
CA TYR A 7 -6.66 14.27 2.72
C TYR A 7 -8.01 13.98 3.41
N ASN A 8 -8.52 14.94 4.17
CA ASN A 8 -9.79 14.75 4.89
C ASN A 8 -10.98 14.55 3.95
N LYS A 9 -11.01 15.24 2.83
CA LYS A 9 -12.08 15.15 1.83
C LYS A 9 -11.98 13.84 1.03
N ILE A 10 -10.77 13.47 0.62
CA ILE A 10 -10.52 12.20 -0.07
C ILE A 10 -10.83 11.02 0.84
N PHE A 11 -10.44 11.09 2.10
CA PHE A 11 -10.76 10.08 3.11
C PHE A 11 -12.28 9.89 3.27
N ALA A 12 -13.02 10.97 3.43
CA ALA A 12 -14.48 10.93 3.57
C ALA A 12 -15.16 10.30 2.34
N VAL A 13 -14.74 10.68 1.13
CA VAL A 13 -15.28 10.13 -0.12
C VAL A 13 -14.93 8.65 -0.28
N THR A 14 -13.73 8.23 0.09
CA THR A 14 -13.27 6.84 -0.06
C THR A 14 -14.00 5.89 0.89
N PHE A 15 -14.26 6.33 2.14
CA PHE A 15 -14.84 5.46 3.16
C PHE A 15 -16.36 5.49 3.22
N ASP A 16 -16.96 6.65 3.00
CA ASP A 16 -18.41 6.81 3.06
C ASP A 16 -18.90 7.82 2.02
N GLU A 17 -19.14 7.33 0.82
CA GLU A 17 -19.67 8.13 -0.28
C GLU A 17 -21.06 8.67 0.04
N THR A 18 -21.92 7.87 0.68
CA THR A 18 -23.26 8.26 1.06
C THR A 18 -23.24 9.38 2.09
N PHE A 19 -22.40 9.27 3.10
CA PHE A 19 -22.22 10.32 4.11
C PHE A 19 -21.65 11.60 3.50
N SER A 20 -20.68 11.49 2.60
CA SER A 20 -20.09 12.62 1.89
C SER A 20 -21.12 13.35 1.04
N ARG A 21 -22.01 12.63 0.38
CA ARG A 21 -23.15 13.23 -0.35
C ARG A 21 -24.10 13.94 0.58
N ALA A 22 -24.44 13.34 1.72
CA ALA A 22 -25.32 13.92 2.72
C ALA A 22 -24.76 15.23 3.31
N THR A 23 -23.44 15.35 3.42
CA THR A 23 -22.76 16.58 3.91
C THR A 23 -22.53 17.64 2.84
N GLY A 24 -23.03 17.43 1.62
CA GLY A 24 -22.94 18.39 0.52
C GLY A 24 -21.61 18.42 -0.23
N LEU A 25 -20.74 17.44 -0.01
CA LEU A 25 -19.50 17.29 -0.77
C LEU A 25 -19.78 16.80 -2.19
N LYS A 26 -19.11 17.39 -3.16
CA LYS A 26 -19.20 16.95 -4.57
C LYS A 26 -18.39 15.66 -4.76
N THR A 27 -18.96 14.52 -4.38
CA THR A 27 -18.30 13.21 -4.42
C THR A 27 -17.80 12.83 -5.81
N GLY A 28 -18.57 13.18 -6.86
CA GLY A 28 -18.17 12.89 -8.23
C GLY A 28 -16.86 13.57 -8.64
N VAL A 29 -16.65 14.83 -8.21
CA VAL A 29 -15.41 15.57 -8.50
C VAL A 29 -14.23 14.94 -7.78
N TYR A 30 -14.39 14.59 -6.50
CA TYR A 30 -13.33 13.95 -5.73
C TYR A 30 -12.97 12.56 -6.24
N ASN A 31 -13.95 11.76 -6.63
CA ASN A 31 -13.71 10.45 -7.26
C ASN A 31 -12.95 10.60 -8.58
N THR A 32 -13.31 11.58 -9.41
CA THR A 32 -12.59 11.85 -10.66
C THR A 32 -11.17 12.28 -10.42
N VAL A 33 -10.91 13.12 -9.42
CA VAL A 33 -9.54 13.56 -9.05
C VAL A 33 -8.71 12.38 -8.57
N ILE A 34 -9.25 11.53 -7.71
CA ILE A 34 -8.55 10.33 -7.21
C ILE A 34 -8.23 9.39 -8.38
N ALA A 35 -9.19 9.12 -9.25
CA ALA A 35 -9.00 8.26 -10.41
C ALA A 35 -7.95 8.79 -11.36
N LEU A 36 -7.96 10.10 -11.62
CA LEU A 36 -6.97 10.76 -12.49
C LEU A 36 -5.57 10.69 -11.89
N LEU A 37 -5.41 11.00 -10.61
CA LEU A 37 -4.12 10.92 -9.92
C LEU A 37 -3.58 9.48 -9.92
N THR A 38 -4.42 8.50 -9.62
CA THR A 38 -4.04 7.09 -9.63
C THR A 38 -3.62 6.64 -11.03
N ALA A 39 -4.39 6.98 -12.04
CA ALA A 39 -4.09 6.65 -13.43
C ALA A 39 -2.77 7.25 -13.90
N LEU A 40 -2.54 8.53 -13.62
CA LEU A 40 -1.27 9.19 -13.94
C LEU A 40 -0.08 8.54 -13.24
N THR A 41 -0.21 8.24 -11.96
CA THR A 41 0.84 7.58 -11.17
C THR A 41 1.19 6.21 -11.76
N ILE A 42 0.18 5.41 -12.07
CA ILE A 42 0.37 4.08 -12.65
C ILE A 42 1.03 4.17 -14.03
N VAL A 43 0.53 5.03 -14.91
CA VAL A 43 1.05 5.16 -16.28
C VAL A 43 2.51 5.62 -16.29
N ILE A 44 2.84 6.66 -15.52
CA ILE A 44 4.22 7.15 -15.41
C ILE A 44 5.12 6.09 -14.80
N GLY A 45 4.66 5.46 -13.75
CA GLY A 45 5.40 4.43 -13.06
C GLY A 45 5.67 3.20 -13.93
N MET A 46 4.69 2.74 -14.73
CA MET A 46 4.88 1.63 -15.65
C MET A 46 5.98 1.88 -16.68
N ARG A 47 6.09 3.13 -17.13
CA ARG A 47 7.12 3.49 -18.11
C ARG A 47 8.53 3.45 -17.54
N ILE A 48 8.68 3.80 -16.26
CA ILE A 48 9.98 3.89 -15.60
C ILE A 48 10.41 2.54 -15.03
N MET A 49 9.50 1.84 -14.37
CA MET A 49 9.81 0.67 -13.53
C MET A 49 9.26 -0.66 -14.06
N GLY A 50 8.32 -0.61 -15.01
CA GLY A 50 7.62 -1.81 -15.48
C GLY A 50 6.36 -2.12 -14.66
N THR A 51 5.44 -2.85 -15.27
CA THR A 51 4.12 -3.15 -14.70
C THR A 51 4.19 -4.03 -13.46
N LEU A 52 5.08 -4.98 -13.45
CA LEU A 52 5.20 -5.99 -12.39
C LEU A 52 5.71 -5.36 -11.08
N LEU A 53 6.69 -4.48 -11.18
CA LEU A 53 7.24 -3.77 -10.02
C LEU A 53 6.21 -2.84 -9.38
N ILE A 54 5.46 -2.10 -10.18
CA ILE A 54 4.42 -1.18 -9.67
C ILE A 54 3.30 -1.95 -8.99
N SER A 55 2.81 -3.02 -9.61
CA SER A 55 1.78 -3.84 -9.01
C SER A 55 2.23 -4.41 -7.67
N ALA A 56 3.45 -4.89 -7.58
CA ALA A 56 4.01 -5.39 -6.33
C ALA A 56 4.17 -4.31 -5.27
N LEU A 57 4.68 -3.12 -5.63
CA LEU A 57 4.86 -2.01 -4.70
C LEU A 57 3.55 -1.45 -4.15
N ILE A 58 2.46 -1.56 -4.91
CA ILE A 58 1.14 -1.12 -4.46
C ILE A 58 0.49 -2.18 -3.59
N ILE A 59 0.49 -3.44 -4.03
CA ILE A 59 -0.27 -4.52 -3.41
C ILE A 59 0.38 -5.02 -2.12
N PHE A 60 1.64 -5.39 -2.14
CA PHE A 60 2.28 -6.04 -1.00
C PHE A 60 2.41 -5.15 0.23
N PRO A 61 2.89 -3.91 0.15
CA PRO A 61 2.94 -3.04 1.32
C PRO A 61 1.56 -2.70 1.89
N ALA A 62 0.57 -2.51 1.03
CA ALA A 62 -0.80 -2.24 1.45
C ALA A 62 -1.39 -3.41 2.23
N LEU A 63 -1.26 -4.63 1.72
CA LEU A 63 -1.73 -5.83 2.40
C LEU A 63 -0.99 -6.08 3.71
N SER A 64 0.33 -5.88 3.74
CA SER A 64 1.14 -6.04 4.95
C SER A 64 0.74 -5.04 6.03
N SER A 65 0.54 -3.78 5.67
CA SER A 65 0.17 -2.75 6.63
C SER A 65 -1.27 -2.90 7.15
N MET A 66 -2.19 -3.41 6.35
CA MET A 66 -3.55 -3.74 6.78
C MET A 66 -3.57 -4.81 7.88
N ARG A 67 -2.60 -5.71 7.88
CA ARG A 67 -2.49 -6.77 8.91
C ARG A 67 -1.95 -6.23 10.23
N VAL A 68 -1.05 -5.25 10.18
CA VAL A 68 -0.39 -4.68 11.35
C VAL A 68 -1.18 -3.54 11.96
N CYS A 69 -1.74 -2.67 11.13
CA CYS A 69 -2.44 -1.46 11.55
C CYS A 69 -3.96 -1.57 11.32
N LYS A 70 -4.73 -1.11 12.30
CA LYS A 70 -6.20 -1.12 12.23
C LYS A 70 -6.79 0.22 11.79
N LYS A 71 -6.07 1.32 12.00
CA LYS A 71 -6.52 2.66 11.64
C LYS A 71 -6.06 3.01 10.23
N PHE A 72 -6.92 3.63 9.44
CA PHE A 72 -6.62 4.00 8.05
C PHE A 72 -5.40 4.90 7.91
N LYS A 73 -5.27 5.92 8.77
CA LYS A 73 -4.09 6.80 8.78
C LYS A 73 -2.79 6.03 9.03
N SER A 74 -2.81 5.14 10.00
CA SER A 74 -1.67 4.27 10.32
C SER A 74 -1.36 3.30 9.18
N VAL A 75 -2.37 2.77 8.51
CA VAL A 75 -2.19 1.88 7.35
C VAL A 75 -1.48 2.62 6.22
N ILE A 76 -1.90 3.82 5.87
CA ILE A 76 -1.27 4.61 4.80
C ILE A 76 0.18 4.92 5.13
N LEU A 77 0.45 5.42 6.32
CA LEU A 77 1.81 5.76 6.76
C LEU A 77 2.71 4.53 6.80
N CYS A 78 2.23 3.44 7.39
CA CYS A 78 2.95 2.18 7.48
C CYS A 78 3.23 1.58 6.11
N SER A 79 2.24 1.60 5.21
CA SER A 79 2.39 1.16 3.82
C SER A 79 3.46 1.96 3.07
N GLY A 80 3.46 3.28 3.23
CA GLY A 80 4.46 4.15 2.62
C GLY A 80 5.88 3.86 3.11
N VAL A 81 6.06 3.73 4.42
CA VAL A 81 7.37 3.40 5.02
C VAL A 81 7.83 2.01 4.59
N LEU A 82 6.96 1.00 4.63
CA LEU A 82 7.28 -0.35 4.18
C LEU A 82 7.68 -0.38 2.71
N SER A 83 6.95 0.32 1.86
CA SER A 83 7.26 0.41 0.43
C SER A 83 8.63 0.98 0.18
N LEU A 84 8.98 2.07 0.84
CA LEU A 84 10.31 2.68 0.73
C LEU A 84 11.42 1.74 1.24
N CYS A 85 11.25 1.14 2.39
CA CYS A 85 12.21 0.19 2.95
C CYS A 85 12.43 -1.01 2.03
N CYS A 86 11.36 -1.62 1.54
CA CYS A 86 11.42 -2.76 0.63
C CYS A 86 12.09 -2.39 -0.71
N PHE A 87 11.82 -1.19 -1.21
CA PHE A 87 12.44 -0.69 -2.43
C PHE A 87 13.95 -0.54 -2.26
N PHE A 88 14.40 0.12 -1.18
CA PHE A 88 15.83 0.27 -0.90
C PHE A 88 16.54 -1.08 -0.71
N VAL A 89 15.96 -1.97 0.08
CA VAL A 89 16.51 -3.31 0.30
C VAL A 89 16.56 -4.10 -1.01
N GLY A 90 15.51 -4.03 -1.82
CA GLY A 90 15.46 -4.68 -3.13
C GLY A 90 16.52 -4.15 -4.09
N MET A 91 16.75 -2.84 -4.11
CA MET A 91 17.81 -2.23 -4.91
C MET A 91 19.20 -2.67 -4.45
N CYS A 92 19.45 -2.68 -3.14
CA CYS A 92 20.72 -3.17 -2.60
C CYS A 92 20.94 -4.64 -2.93
N ALA A 93 19.92 -5.48 -2.77
CA ALA A 93 20.00 -6.89 -3.12
C ALA A 93 20.26 -7.10 -4.62
N SER A 94 19.64 -6.31 -5.47
CA SER A 94 19.89 -6.34 -6.92
C SER A 94 21.35 -6.00 -7.26
N TYR A 95 21.89 -5.01 -6.59
CA TYR A 95 23.29 -4.60 -6.80
C TYR A 95 24.28 -5.71 -6.43
N PHE A 96 24.06 -6.39 -5.30
CA PHE A 96 24.96 -7.46 -4.84
C PHE A 96 24.81 -8.76 -5.63
N CYS A 97 23.63 -9.04 -6.17
CA CYS A 97 23.32 -10.29 -6.86
C CYS A 97 23.37 -10.19 -8.39
N ASP A 98 23.64 -9.02 -8.96
CA ASP A 98 23.62 -8.73 -10.39
C ASP A 98 22.29 -9.17 -11.08
N THR A 99 21.20 -9.01 -10.36
CA THR A 99 19.85 -9.37 -10.82
C THR A 99 19.06 -8.14 -11.29
N PRO A 100 18.03 -8.33 -12.14
CA PRO A 100 17.16 -7.23 -12.54
C PRO A 100 16.50 -6.58 -11.33
N THR A 101 16.61 -5.25 -11.21
CA THR A 101 16.11 -4.47 -10.06
C THR A 101 14.63 -4.71 -9.78
N GLY A 102 13.81 -4.77 -10.84
CA GLY A 102 12.38 -5.01 -10.70
C GLY A 102 12.04 -6.34 -10.03
N ALA A 103 12.68 -7.41 -10.48
CA ALA A 103 12.46 -8.74 -9.91
C ALA A 103 12.94 -8.84 -8.45
N SER A 104 14.08 -8.25 -8.14
CA SER A 104 14.62 -8.24 -6.75
C SER A 104 13.69 -7.51 -5.78
N VAL A 105 13.18 -6.36 -6.15
CA VAL A 105 12.23 -5.59 -5.33
C VAL A 105 10.93 -6.37 -5.13
N VAL A 106 10.42 -7.03 -6.15
CA VAL A 106 9.21 -7.87 -6.05
C VAL A 106 9.42 -9.03 -5.08
N ILE A 107 10.56 -9.71 -5.16
CA ILE A 107 10.90 -10.82 -4.27
C ILE A 107 11.00 -10.35 -2.82
N VAL A 108 11.65 -9.22 -2.57
CA VAL A 108 11.75 -8.63 -1.22
C VAL A 108 10.36 -8.29 -0.67
N ASN A 109 9.51 -7.66 -1.46
CA ASN A 109 8.13 -7.35 -1.05
C ASN A 109 7.33 -8.61 -0.73
N ALA A 110 7.42 -9.63 -1.57
CA ALA A 110 6.75 -10.91 -1.35
C ALA A 110 7.26 -11.60 -0.07
N ALA A 111 8.57 -11.57 0.19
CA ALA A 111 9.16 -12.14 1.39
C ALA A 111 8.65 -11.42 2.65
N VAL A 112 8.62 -10.09 2.65
CA VAL A 112 8.10 -9.29 3.76
C VAL A 112 6.61 -9.60 4.01
N PHE A 113 5.82 -9.69 2.95
CA PHE A 113 4.41 -10.07 3.06
C PHE A 113 4.22 -11.45 3.70
N LEU A 114 5.00 -12.45 3.27
CA LEU A 114 4.96 -13.79 3.84
C LEU A 114 5.36 -13.81 5.32
N ILE A 115 6.39 -13.03 5.70
CA ILE A 115 6.80 -12.91 7.10
C ILE A 115 5.67 -12.34 7.96
N PHE A 116 5.02 -11.27 7.54
CA PHE A 116 3.89 -10.70 8.26
C PHE A 116 2.69 -11.66 8.32
N TRP A 117 2.43 -12.39 7.25
CA TRP A 117 1.38 -13.39 7.21
C TRP A 117 1.65 -14.54 8.22
N LEU A 118 2.88 -15.02 8.28
CA LEU A 118 3.29 -16.06 9.23
C LEU A 118 3.18 -15.60 10.69
N ILE A 119 3.62 -14.37 10.97
CA ILE A 119 3.54 -13.78 12.31
C ILE A 119 2.07 -13.69 12.76
N GLU A 120 1.20 -13.21 11.88
CA GLU A 120 -0.23 -13.13 12.17
C GLU A 120 -0.85 -14.51 12.42
N PHE A 121 -0.49 -15.49 11.60
CA PHE A 121 -0.98 -16.84 11.72
C PHE A 121 -0.55 -17.50 13.05
N ILE A 122 0.71 -17.30 13.45
CA ILE A 122 1.24 -17.79 14.72
C ILE A 122 0.55 -17.11 15.90
N ASN A 123 0.42 -15.78 15.87
CA ASN A 123 -0.26 -15.04 16.93
C ASN A 123 -1.73 -15.43 17.07
N SER A 124 -2.42 -15.69 15.96
CA SER A 124 -3.80 -16.16 15.96
C SER A 124 -3.92 -17.54 16.60
N LYS A 125 -2.98 -18.45 16.34
CA LYS A 125 -2.94 -19.77 16.99
C LYS A 125 -2.66 -19.69 18.49
N ILE A 126 -1.70 -18.86 18.89
CA ILE A 126 -1.37 -18.67 20.31
C ILE A 126 -2.56 -18.09 21.07
N LYS A 127 -3.23 -17.08 20.50
CA LYS A 127 -4.41 -16.48 21.11
C LYS A 127 -5.56 -17.47 21.27
N LYS A 128 -5.75 -18.36 20.30
CA LYS A 128 -6.78 -19.42 20.37
C LYS A 128 -6.46 -20.46 21.43
N ASN A 129 -5.19 -20.75 21.67
CA ASN A 129 -4.77 -21.74 22.67
C ASN A 129 -4.82 -21.21 24.11
N ASN A 130 -4.75 -19.88 24.29
CA ASN A 130 -4.85 -19.24 25.62
C ASN A 130 -6.29 -18.90 26.02
N SER A 131 -7.28 -19.16 25.16
CA SER A 131 -8.70 -18.91 25.44
C SER A 131 -9.48 -20.18 25.77
N VAL A 132 -8.80 -21.30 26.03
CA VAL A 132 -9.29 -22.51 26.61
C VAL A 132 -8.71 -22.63 28.04
#